data_35b168dc6e80931737634deb7a95c022
#
_entry.id   35b168dc6e80931737634deb7a95c022
#
_cell.length_a   1.000
_cell.length_b   1.000
_cell.length_c   1.000
_cell.angle_alpha   90.00
_cell.angle_beta   90.00
_cell.angle_gamma   90.00
#
_symmetry.space_group_name_H-M   'P 1'
#
loop_
_entity.id
_entity.type
_entity.pdbx_description
1 polymer ?
#
loop_
_entity_poly.entity_id
_entity_poly.type
_entity_poly.pdbx_seq_one_letter_code
_entity_poly.pdbx_strand_id
1 'polypeptide(L)'
;MRMNETNKNLLNFVGGVKYNTIYADPPWRFTNRTGKMAPEHERLYRYETMDLDSIKGMPVSEISDKKAHLYLWVPNALLKDGLDVMEAWGFDYKTNLIWEKIRKDGEPDGRGVGFYFRNVTEMLLFGIKKGSAPNRTLELGRSQVNLIRTRKRDHSRKPDEIIHIIEGCSLGKRIELFARCRRDGWDSWGNQVDIQ
;
A
#
# COMPACT_ATOMS: atom_id res chain seq x y z
N MET A 1 22.44 13.76 -6.90
CA MET A 1 21.07 13.64 -7.43
C MET A 1 20.16 14.61 -6.67
N ARG A 2 19.49 15.54 -7.33
CA ARG A 2 18.60 16.47 -6.62
C ARG A 2 17.38 15.70 -6.13
N MET A 3 17.12 15.74 -4.82
CA MET A 3 15.92 15.17 -4.20
C MET A 3 14.68 15.85 -4.80
N ASN A 4 13.68 15.07 -5.25
CA ASN A 4 12.46 15.61 -5.79
C ASN A 4 11.62 16.30 -4.69
N GLU A 5 10.66 17.12 -5.06
CA GLU A 5 9.86 17.92 -4.12
C GLU A 5 9.01 17.04 -3.19
N THR A 6 8.47 15.95 -3.70
CA THR A 6 7.72 14.95 -2.93
C THR A 6 8.55 14.34 -1.80
N ASN A 7 9.80 13.98 -2.08
CA ASN A 7 10.72 13.42 -1.09
C ASN A 7 11.07 14.43 0.01
N LYS A 8 11.32 15.70 -0.38
CA LYS A 8 11.55 16.78 0.58
C LYS A 8 10.34 17.01 1.47
N ASN A 9 9.15 17.01 0.88
CA ASN A 9 7.90 17.18 1.61
C ASN A 9 7.71 16.06 2.63
N LEU A 10 7.92 14.79 2.25
CA LEU A 10 7.84 13.67 3.18
C LEU A 10 8.84 13.80 4.33
N LEU A 11 10.12 14.10 4.04
CA LEU A 11 11.14 14.23 5.07
C LEU A 11 10.87 15.40 6.03
N ASN A 12 10.37 16.52 5.51
CA ASN A 12 9.95 17.67 6.33
C ASN A 12 8.74 17.31 7.21
N PHE A 13 7.75 16.59 6.65
CA PHE A 13 6.57 16.14 7.40
C PHE A 13 6.95 15.26 8.59
N VAL A 14 7.85 14.30 8.40
CA VAL A 14 8.23 13.37 9.47
C VAL A 14 9.17 14.00 10.51
N GLY A 15 9.89 15.09 10.18
CA GLY A 15 10.72 15.82 11.14
C GLY A 15 11.77 14.98 11.86
N GLY A 16 12.33 13.96 11.19
CA GLY A 16 13.32 13.04 11.77
C GLY A 16 12.74 11.87 12.57
N VAL A 17 11.43 11.78 12.70
CA VAL A 17 10.73 10.64 13.33
C VAL A 17 10.99 9.36 12.55
N LYS A 18 11.13 8.22 13.26
CA LYS A 18 11.25 6.89 12.66
C LYS A 18 10.00 6.05 12.98
N TYR A 19 9.57 5.29 11.98
CA TYR A 19 8.33 4.50 12.05
C TYR A 19 8.61 3.01 12.05
N ASN A 20 7.92 2.30 12.93
CA ASN A 20 7.98 0.84 13.03
C ASN A 20 6.95 0.17 12.12
N THR A 21 5.87 0.87 11.78
CA THR A 21 4.81 0.37 10.90
C THR A 21 4.54 1.38 9.81
N ILE A 22 4.74 0.95 8.57
CA ILE A 22 4.53 1.76 7.37
C ILE A 22 3.47 1.08 6.52
N TYR A 23 2.40 1.81 6.22
CA TYR A 23 1.32 1.39 5.35
C TYR A 23 1.26 2.33 4.15
N ALA A 24 1.22 1.78 2.94
CA ALA A 24 1.30 2.58 1.72
C ALA A 24 0.37 2.05 0.62
N ASP A 25 -0.34 2.99 -0.04
CA ASP A 25 -1.15 2.74 -1.24
C ASP A 25 -0.72 3.72 -2.35
N PRO A 26 0.44 3.50 -3.00
CA PRO A 26 0.95 4.40 -4.01
C PRO A 26 -0.03 4.58 -5.18
N PRO A 27 -0.09 5.77 -5.79
CA PRO A 27 -0.91 6.01 -6.97
C PRO A 27 -0.23 5.44 -8.23
N TRP A 28 -0.27 4.11 -8.36
CA TRP A 28 0.37 3.36 -9.42
C TRP A 28 -0.05 3.82 -10.81
N ARG A 29 0.92 4.01 -11.70
CA ARG A 29 0.66 4.26 -13.12
C ARG A 29 0.59 2.93 -13.88
N PHE A 30 -0.52 2.71 -14.56
CA PHE A 30 -0.66 1.60 -15.49
C PHE A 30 -0.21 2.04 -16.89
N THR A 31 0.85 1.43 -17.42
CA THR A 31 1.28 1.62 -18.81
C THR A 31 0.68 0.52 -19.67
N ASN A 32 -0.31 0.85 -20.49
CA ASN A 32 -0.85 -0.06 -21.48
C ASN A 32 -0.02 0.00 -22.78
N ARG A 33 0.54 -1.12 -23.17
CA ARG A 33 1.27 -1.26 -24.46
C ARG A 33 0.40 -1.02 -25.70
N THR A 34 -0.92 -1.12 -25.58
CA THR A 34 -1.86 -1.05 -26.71
C THR A 34 -2.54 0.30 -26.89
N GLY A 35 -2.28 1.29 -26.03
CA GLY A 35 -2.88 2.63 -26.09
C GLY A 35 -4.40 2.66 -25.88
N LYS A 36 -5.07 1.51 -25.79
CA LYS A 36 -6.50 1.41 -25.46
C LYS A 36 -6.65 1.30 -23.96
N MET A 37 -7.09 2.38 -23.33
CA MET A 37 -7.49 2.32 -21.93
C MET A 37 -8.83 1.60 -21.79
N ALA A 38 -8.90 0.62 -20.90
CA ALA A 38 -10.19 0.10 -20.48
C ALA A 38 -10.98 1.23 -19.77
N PRO A 39 -12.32 1.28 -19.91
CA PRO A 39 -13.16 2.32 -19.27
C PRO A 39 -12.95 2.46 -17.77
N GLU A 40 -12.48 1.39 -17.13
CA GLU A 40 -12.11 1.37 -15.72
C GLU A 40 -10.85 2.21 -15.44
N HIS A 41 -9.97 2.38 -16.42
CA HIS A 41 -8.77 3.20 -16.32
C HIS A 41 -9.01 4.68 -16.59
N GLU A 42 -10.10 5.07 -17.24
CA GLU A 42 -10.53 6.47 -17.37
C GLU A 42 -10.82 7.09 -16.00
N ARG A 43 -11.16 6.30 -15.00
CA ARG A 43 -11.32 6.74 -13.61
C ARG A 43 -9.99 7.12 -12.95
N LEU A 44 -8.84 6.66 -13.47
CA LEU A 44 -7.50 6.99 -12.98
C LEU A 44 -7.07 8.43 -13.36
N TYR A 45 -7.71 9.07 -14.34
CA TYR A 45 -7.47 10.50 -14.64
C TYR A 45 -7.89 11.46 -13.50
N ARG A 46 -8.58 10.97 -12.49
CA ARG A 46 -8.97 11.79 -11.33
C ARG A 46 -7.85 12.01 -10.32
N TYR A 47 -6.75 11.28 -10.43
CA TYR A 47 -5.62 11.35 -9.49
C TYR A 47 -4.31 11.40 -10.27
N GLU A 48 -3.40 12.28 -9.85
CA GLU A 48 -2.03 12.25 -10.36
C GLU A 48 -1.39 10.92 -10.02
N THR A 49 -1.03 10.15 -11.05
CA THR A 49 -0.30 8.89 -10.88
C THR A 49 1.19 9.17 -10.80
N MET A 50 1.92 8.36 -10.02
CA MET A 50 3.38 8.38 -9.97
C MET A 50 3.96 7.29 -10.89
N ASP A 51 5.07 7.60 -11.56
CA ASP A 51 5.84 6.58 -12.25
C ASP A 51 6.61 5.70 -11.25
N LEU A 52 7.03 4.52 -11.71
CA LEU A 52 7.67 3.52 -10.86
C LEU A 52 8.98 4.03 -10.22
N ASP A 53 9.80 4.77 -10.99
CA ASP A 53 11.07 5.28 -10.50
C ASP A 53 10.87 6.34 -9.41
N SER A 54 9.85 7.18 -9.55
CA SER A 54 9.46 8.13 -8.51
C SER A 54 9.00 7.44 -7.22
N ILE A 55 8.21 6.35 -7.33
CA ILE A 55 7.79 5.56 -6.16
C ILE A 55 9.03 4.89 -5.51
N LYS A 56 9.87 4.22 -6.30
CA LYS A 56 11.10 3.58 -5.81
C LYS A 56 12.07 4.57 -5.15
N GLY A 57 12.14 5.78 -5.68
CA GLY A 57 13.03 6.84 -5.19
C GLY A 57 12.55 7.53 -3.91
N MET A 58 11.42 7.16 -3.33
CA MET A 58 10.97 7.73 -2.06
C MET A 58 11.86 7.31 -0.89
N PRO A 59 12.15 8.20 0.07
CA PRO A 59 13.09 7.94 1.16
C PRO A 59 12.47 7.11 2.30
N VAL A 60 11.71 6.05 1.96
CA VAL A 60 11.00 5.23 2.94
C VAL A 60 11.98 4.49 3.84
N SER A 61 13.14 4.09 3.31
CA SER A 61 14.21 3.51 4.12
C SER A 61 14.70 4.46 5.22
N GLU A 62 14.76 5.77 4.92
CA GLU A 62 15.25 6.77 5.85
C GLU A 62 14.26 7.04 6.99
N ILE A 63 12.96 6.99 6.73
CA ILE A 63 11.92 7.20 7.75
C ILE A 63 11.60 5.93 8.54
N SER A 64 12.16 4.78 8.14
CA SER A 64 11.93 3.49 8.81
C SER A 64 12.80 3.36 10.06
N ASP A 65 12.23 2.80 11.12
CA ASP A 65 12.98 2.30 12.28
C ASP A 65 13.82 1.06 11.90
N LYS A 66 14.79 0.70 12.75
CA LYS A 66 15.59 -0.52 12.57
C LYS A 66 14.75 -1.77 12.55
N LYS A 67 13.64 -1.79 13.31
CA LYS A 67 12.64 -2.86 13.30
C LYS A 67 11.34 -2.34 12.75
N ALA A 68 11.23 -2.28 11.44
CA ALA A 68 10.02 -1.81 10.77
C ALA A 68 9.34 -2.89 9.93
N HIS A 69 8.02 -2.83 9.87
CA HIS A 69 7.14 -3.59 8.99
C HIS A 69 6.61 -2.67 7.89
N LEU A 70 6.57 -3.18 6.66
CA LEU A 70 5.96 -2.51 5.51
C LEU A 70 4.75 -3.28 5.03
N TYR A 71 3.65 -2.57 4.82
CA TYR A 71 2.42 -3.03 4.20
C TYR A 71 2.18 -2.20 2.94
N LEU A 72 2.35 -2.82 1.77
CA LEU A 72 2.32 -2.13 0.47
C LEU A 72 1.19 -2.69 -0.41
N TRP A 73 0.19 -1.86 -0.71
CA TRP A 73 -0.83 -2.21 -1.68
C TRP A 73 -0.28 -2.23 -3.09
N VAL A 74 -0.55 -3.33 -3.79
CA VAL A 74 -0.08 -3.53 -5.16
C VAL A 74 -1.20 -4.13 -6.00
N PRO A 75 -1.52 -3.53 -7.16
CA PRO A 75 -2.41 -4.16 -8.12
C PRO A 75 -1.83 -5.48 -8.65
N ASN A 76 -2.67 -6.49 -8.89
CA ASN A 76 -2.22 -7.81 -9.34
C ASN A 76 -1.29 -7.76 -10.57
N ALA A 77 -1.58 -6.87 -11.51
CA ALA A 77 -0.79 -6.71 -12.73
C ALA A 77 0.62 -6.11 -12.49
N LEU A 78 0.84 -5.47 -11.34
CA LEU A 78 2.08 -4.76 -10.99
C LEU A 78 2.83 -5.46 -9.85
N LEU A 79 2.59 -6.77 -9.61
CA LEU A 79 3.25 -7.51 -8.53
C LEU A 79 4.77 -7.39 -8.57
N LYS A 80 5.36 -7.53 -9.77
CA LYS A 80 6.82 -7.38 -9.93
C LYS A 80 7.29 -5.99 -9.51
N ASP A 81 6.60 -4.96 -9.97
CA ASP A 81 6.93 -3.56 -9.64
C ASP A 81 6.79 -3.30 -8.14
N GLY A 82 5.78 -3.89 -7.50
CA GLY A 82 5.60 -3.84 -6.04
C GLY A 82 6.75 -4.47 -5.27
N LEU A 83 7.26 -5.61 -5.71
CA LEU A 83 8.43 -6.27 -5.12
C LEU A 83 9.70 -5.41 -5.33
N ASP A 84 9.87 -4.83 -6.51
CA ASP A 84 11.00 -3.93 -6.82
C ASP A 84 10.95 -2.66 -5.94
N VAL A 85 9.75 -2.12 -5.66
CA VAL A 85 9.55 -0.99 -4.73
C VAL A 85 9.93 -1.39 -3.30
N MET A 86 9.47 -2.54 -2.81
CA MET A 86 9.83 -3.02 -1.47
C MET A 86 11.35 -3.14 -1.33
N GLU A 87 12.02 -3.70 -2.33
CA GLU A 87 13.47 -3.82 -2.33
C GLU A 87 14.16 -2.46 -2.30
N ALA A 88 13.74 -1.52 -3.15
CA ALA A 88 14.27 -0.16 -3.20
C ALA A 88 14.07 0.59 -1.87
N TRP A 89 12.95 0.36 -1.18
CA TRP A 89 12.67 0.93 0.14
C TRP A 89 13.40 0.24 1.29
N GLY A 90 14.18 -0.82 0.98
CA GLY A 90 15.00 -1.53 1.96
C GLY A 90 14.23 -2.53 2.80
N PHE A 91 13.23 -3.18 2.22
CA PHE A 91 12.44 -4.23 2.87
C PHE A 91 12.55 -5.56 2.14
N ASP A 92 12.61 -6.64 2.92
CA ASP A 92 12.49 -8.01 2.41
C ASP A 92 11.03 -8.43 2.40
N TYR A 93 10.50 -8.82 1.25
CA TYR A 93 9.19 -9.45 1.15
C TYR A 93 9.14 -10.74 1.96
N LYS A 94 8.06 -10.96 2.72
CA LYS A 94 7.86 -12.18 3.52
C LYS A 94 6.57 -12.92 3.17
N THR A 95 5.47 -12.19 3.00
CA THR A 95 4.16 -12.75 2.69
C THR A 95 3.23 -11.64 2.19
N ASN A 96 1.96 -11.96 1.98
CA ASN A 96 0.94 -10.97 1.63
C ASN A 96 -0.39 -11.26 2.32
N LEU A 97 -1.25 -10.25 2.38
CA LEU A 97 -2.68 -10.41 2.63
C LEU A 97 -3.42 -10.17 1.32
N ILE A 98 -4.43 -10.97 1.07
CA ILE A 98 -5.29 -10.84 -0.12
C ILE A 98 -6.63 -10.26 0.31
N TRP A 99 -7.03 -9.18 -0.32
CA TRP A 99 -8.38 -8.68 -0.20
C TRP A 99 -9.24 -9.22 -1.35
N GLU A 100 -10.17 -10.12 -1.03
CA GLU A 100 -11.21 -10.56 -1.94
C GLU A 100 -12.40 -9.60 -1.87
N LYS A 101 -12.77 -9.03 -3.01
CA LYS A 101 -13.94 -8.15 -3.17
C LYS A 101 -15.17 -8.99 -3.41
N ILE A 102 -16.13 -8.93 -2.50
CA ILE A 102 -17.38 -9.68 -2.58
C ILE A 102 -18.58 -8.78 -2.84
N ARG A 103 -19.65 -9.35 -3.38
CA ARG A 103 -20.97 -8.75 -3.52
C ARG A 103 -21.78 -8.87 -2.24
N LYS A 104 -23.04 -8.36 -2.27
CA LYS A 104 -23.99 -8.45 -1.14
C LYS A 104 -24.35 -9.90 -0.79
N ASP A 105 -24.35 -10.78 -1.79
CA ASP A 105 -24.66 -12.21 -1.64
C ASP A 105 -23.46 -13.05 -1.16
N GLY A 106 -22.31 -12.40 -0.90
CA GLY A 106 -21.08 -13.06 -0.45
C GLY A 106 -20.22 -13.66 -1.58
N GLU A 107 -20.71 -13.65 -2.80
CA GLU A 107 -19.98 -14.16 -3.96
C GLU A 107 -18.92 -13.15 -4.46
N PRO A 108 -17.86 -13.61 -5.15
CA PRO A 108 -16.84 -12.71 -5.69
C PRO A 108 -17.43 -11.60 -6.57
N ASP A 109 -16.92 -10.35 -6.43
CA ASP A 109 -17.36 -9.20 -7.23
C ASP A 109 -16.79 -9.24 -8.66
N GLY A 110 -17.22 -10.22 -9.45
CA GLY A 110 -16.80 -10.44 -10.83
C GLY A 110 -17.43 -9.51 -11.86
N ARG A 111 -17.90 -8.31 -11.46
CA ARG A 111 -18.41 -7.29 -12.40
C ARG A 111 -17.27 -6.66 -13.18
N GLY A 112 -17.45 -6.48 -14.48
CA GLY A 112 -16.44 -6.00 -15.40
C GLY A 112 -15.75 -7.12 -16.18
N VAL A 113 -14.85 -6.76 -17.07
CA VAL A 113 -14.06 -7.67 -17.90
C VAL A 113 -12.57 -7.46 -17.63
N GLY A 114 -11.79 -8.53 -17.65
CA GLY A 114 -10.33 -8.47 -17.59
C GLY A 114 -9.72 -8.84 -18.93
N PHE A 115 -8.48 -8.47 -19.19
CA PHE A 115 -7.75 -8.91 -20.39
C PHE A 115 -7.49 -10.42 -20.40
N TYR A 116 -7.27 -11.00 -19.22
CA TYR A 116 -7.05 -12.44 -19.04
C TYR A 116 -8.07 -13.01 -18.07
N PHE A 117 -8.03 -12.54 -16.82
CA PHE A 117 -8.98 -12.92 -15.78
C PHE A 117 -9.63 -11.69 -15.17
N ARG A 118 -10.83 -11.85 -14.62
CA ARG A 118 -11.50 -10.81 -13.82
C ARG A 118 -10.83 -10.74 -12.47
N ASN A 119 -10.17 -9.62 -12.18
CA ASN A 119 -9.54 -9.42 -10.89
C ASN A 119 -10.58 -9.07 -9.83
N VAL A 120 -10.85 -10.00 -8.93
CA VAL A 120 -11.69 -9.81 -7.75
C VAL A 120 -10.87 -9.58 -6.49
N THR A 121 -9.55 -9.61 -6.60
CA THR A 121 -8.61 -9.48 -5.48
C THR A 121 -7.69 -8.28 -5.65
N GLU A 122 -7.19 -7.77 -4.52
CA GLU A 122 -6.02 -6.91 -4.44
C GLU A 122 -5.03 -7.47 -3.41
N MET A 123 -3.74 -7.18 -3.60
CA MET A 123 -2.68 -7.69 -2.73
C MET A 123 -2.12 -6.59 -1.85
N LEU A 124 -1.97 -6.90 -0.56
CA LEU A 124 -1.20 -6.11 0.39
C LEU A 124 0.08 -6.89 0.71
N LEU A 125 1.19 -6.49 0.11
CA LEU A 125 2.48 -7.13 0.36
C LEU A 125 2.98 -6.79 1.76
N PHE A 126 3.51 -7.77 2.47
CA PHE A 126 4.12 -7.60 3.78
C PHE A 126 5.63 -7.86 3.71
N GLY A 127 6.40 -6.95 4.27
CA GLY A 127 7.84 -7.06 4.37
C GLY A 127 8.40 -6.54 5.69
N ILE A 128 9.61 -6.98 6.00
CA ILE A 128 10.36 -6.52 7.16
C ILE A 128 11.60 -5.74 6.72
N LYS A 129 12.03 -4.76 7.53
CA LYS A 129 13.25 -4.00 7.26
C LYS A 129 14.46 -4.92 7.10
N LYS A 130 15.24 -4.74 6.04
CA LYS A 130 16.46 -5.51 5.77
C LYS A 130 17.43 -5.41 6.95
N GLY A 131 18.04 -6.54 7.31
CA GLY A 131 18.99 -6.62 8.42
C GLY A 131 18.35 -6.59 9.82
N SER A 132 17.02 -6.62 9.93
CA SER A 132 16.30 -6.50 11.21
C SER A 132 15.84 -7.84 11.81
N ALA A 133 16.41 -8.96 11.41
CA ALA A 133 16.00 -10.26 11.93
C ALA A 133 16.47 -10.47 13.41
N PRO A 134 15.66 -11.09 14.28
CA PRO A 134 14.26 -11.46 14.10
C PRO A 134 13.33 -10.25 14.28
N ASN A 135 12.47 -9.99 13.28
CA ASN A 135 11.45 -8.95 13.31
C ASN A 135 10.09 -9.57 12.92
N ARG A 136 9.53 -10.33 13.84
CA ARG A 136 8.28 -11.05 13.65
C ARG A 136 7.08 -10.17 13.96
N THR A 137 5.94 -10.48 13.36
CA THR A 137 4.65 -9.92 13.80
C THR A 137 4.36 -10.29 15.24
N LEU A 138 3.50 -9.52 15.88
CA LEU A 138 2.92 -9.85 17.19
C LEU A 138 2.19 -11.20 17.12
N GLU A 139 1.80 -11.72 18.27
CA GLU A 139 1.17 -13.05 18.38
C GLU A 139 -0.08 -13.17 17.51
N LEU A 140 -0.95 -12.17 17.51
CA LEU A 140 -2.12 -12.12 16.64
C LEU A 140 -1.78 -12.29 15.16
N GLY A 141 -0.69 -11.69 14.69
CA GLY A 141 -0.27 -11.82 13.28
C GLY A 141 0.09 -13.23 12.87
N ARG A 142 0.49 -14.07 13.83
CA ARG A 142 0.84 -15.48 13.56
C ARG A 142 -0.38 -16.39 13.39
N SER A 143 -1.53 -15.99 13.91
CA SER A 143 -2.81 -16.67 13.75
C SER A 143 -3.73 -16.01 12.71
N GLN A 144 -3.41 -14.78 12.26
CA GLN A 144 -4.18 -14.05 11.26
C GLN A 144 -4.08 -14.75 9.91
N VAL A 145 -5.21 -15.21 9.37
CA VAL A 145 -5.26 -15.70 7.99
C VAL A 145 -5.01 -14.58 7.00
N ASN A 146 -4.36 -14.90 5.90
CA ASN A 146 -3.96 -13.91 4.90
C ASN A 146 -5.05 -13.60 3.85
N LEU A 147 -6.31 -13.84 4.17
CA LEU A 147 -7.47 -13.56 3.32
C LEU A 147 -8.47 -12.67 4.07
N ILE A 148 -8.88 -11.59 3.41
CA ILE A 148 -9.92 -10.68 3.90
C ILE A 148 -11.00 -10.60 2.84
N ARG A 149 -12.24 -10.84 3.24
CA ARG A 149 -13.40 -10.81 2.35
C ARG A 149 -14.31 -9.69 2.75
N THR A 150 -14.36 -8.62 1.96
CA THR A 150 -15.26 -7.49 2.21
C THR A 150 -15.87 -6.97 0.92
N ARG A 151 -16.97 -6.24 1.05
CA ARG A 151 -17.58 -5.56 -0.09
C ARG A 151 -16.67 -4.46 -0.59
N LYS A 152 -16.62 -4.30 -1.91
CA LYS A 152 -15.97 -3.16 -2.55
C LYS A 152 -16.56 -1.86 -2.00
N ARG A 153 -15.69 -0.92 -1.66
CA ARG A 153 -16.04 0.43 -1.23
C ARG A 153 -15.93 1.40 -2.40
N ASP A 154 -16.53 2.58 -2.26
CA ASP A 154 -16.46 3.62 -3.27
C ASP A 154 -15.03 4.18 -3.41
N HIS A 155 -14.74 4.72 -4.58
CA HIS A 155 -13.48 5.44 -4.88
C HIS A 155 -12.19 4.67 -4.61
N SER A 156 -12.17 3.35 -4.80
CA SER A 156 -10.98 2.50 -4.54
C SER A 156 -10.49 2.52 -3.09
N ARG A 157 -11.35 2.93 -2.14
CA ARG A 157 -11.04 2.91 -0.71
C ARG A 157 -10.74 1.48 -0.28
N LYS A 158 -9.61 1.31 0.39
CA LYS A 158 -9.22 0.03 0.98
C LYS A 158 -10.08 -0.30 2.20
N PRO A 159 -10.25 -1.59 2.57
CA PRO A 159 -11.06 -1.98 3.72
C PRO A 159 -10.44 -1.49 5.03
N ASP A 160 -11.25 -0.90 5.92
CA ASP A 160 -10.77 -0.40 7.22
C ASP A 160 -10.34 -1.55 8.14
N GLU A 161 -10.86 -2.75 7.92
CA GLU A 161 -10.48 -3.97 8.62
C GLU A 161 -8.97 -4.27 8.54
N ILE A 162 -8.33 -3.83 7.44
CA ILE A 162 -6.87 -3.94 7.27
C ILE A 162 -6.12 -3.17 8.35
N ILE A 163 -6.60 -1.99 8.73
CA ILE A 163 -5.94 -1.16 9.76
C ILE A 163 -5.92 -1.90 11.09
N HIS A 164 -7.03 -2.50 11.50
CA HIS A 164 -7.11 -3.29 12.74
C HIS A 164 -6.17 -4.51 12.70
N ILE A 165 -6.06 -5.17 11.55
CA ILE A 165 -5.12 -6.27 11.37
C ILE A 165 -3.68 -5.77 11.52
N ILE A 166 -3.31 -4.67 10.86
CA ILE A 166 -1.97 -4.09 10.94
C ILE A 166 -1.64 -3.71 12.39
N GLU A 167 -2.57 -3.07 13.10
CA GLU A 167 -2.41 -2.67 14.50
C GLU A 167 -2.23 -3.86 15.43
N GLY A 168 -2.94 -4.97 15.18
CA GLY A 168 -2.80 -6.20 15.93
C GLY A 168 -1.54 -7.01 15.59
N CYS A 169 -0.91 -6.74 14.43
CA CYS A 169 0.26 -7.48 13.95
C CYS A 169 1.58 -6.73 14.14
N SER A 170 1.56 -5.40 14.26
CA SER A 170 2.75 -4.56 14.26
C SER A 170 2.73 -3.52 15.35
N LEU A 171 3.90 -3.34 16.00
CA LEU A 171 4.08 -2.39 17.10
C LEU A 171 4.63 -1.04 16.64
N GLY A 172 4.67 -0.10 17.58
CA GLY A 172 5.40 1.14 17.53
C GLY A 172 4.67 2.24 16.76
N LYS A 173 5.45 3.23 16.33
CA LYS A 173 4.93 4.41 15.65
C LYS A 173 4.53 4.07 14.23
N ARG A 174 3.37 4.58 13.79
CA ARG A 174 2.72 4.22 12.54
C ARG A 174 2.63 5.41 11.59
N ILE A 175 2.83 5.16 10.31
CA ILE A 175 2.59 6.14 9.24
C ILE A 175 1.82 5.50 8.09
N GLU A 176 0.80 6.21 7.59
CA GLU A 176 0.15 5.93 6.31
C GLU A 176 0.71 6.88 5.25
N LEU A 177 1.36 6.32 4.23
CA LEU A 177 1.83 7.05 3.05
C LEU A 177 0.76 7.04 1.96
N PHE A 178 0.59 8.17 1.28
CA PHE A 178 -0.49 8.41 0.31
C PHE A 178 -1.88 8.38 0.97
N ALA A 179 -1.95 8.79 2.24
CA ALA A 179 -3.16 8.82 3.02
C ALA A 179 -4.24 9.70 2.37
N ARG A 180 -5.50 9.28 2.49
CA ARG A 180 -6.68 10.04 2.03
C ARG A 180 -7.53 10.59 3.17
N CYS A 181 -7.24 10.14 4.38
CA CYS A 181 -7.91 10.62 5.60
C CYS A 181 -6.95 10.51 6.77
N ARG A 182 -7.24 11.25 7.83
CA ARG A 182 -6.52 11.13 9.11
C ARG A 182 -7.04 9.92 9.87
N ARG A 183 -6.16 9.26 10.63
CA ARG A 183 -6.48 8.15 11.53
C ARG A 183 -5.88 8.39 12.90
N ASP A 184 -6.62 8.07 13.94
CA ASP A 184 -6.12 8.13 15.31
C ASP A 184 -4.95 7.15 15.49
N GLY A 185 -3.87 7.61 16.09
CA GLY A 185 -2.66 6.81 16.30
C GLY A 185 -1.78 6.58 15.07
N TRP A 186 -2.07 7.27 13.96
CA TRP A 186 -1.29 7.24 12.72
C TRP A 186 -0.88 8.64 12.28
N ASP A 187 0.36 8.80 11.88
CA ASP A 187 0.75 9.94 11.08
C ASP A 187 0.29 9.69 9.64
N SER A 188 -0.39 10.67 9.03
CA SER A 188 -1.03 10.52 7.71
C SER A 188 -0.40 11.50 6.73
N TRP A 189 0.38 10.98 5.78
CA TRP A 189 1.02 11.77 4.73
C TRP A 189 0.40 11.47 3.37
N GLY A 190 -0.12 12.48 2.70
CA GLY A 190 -0.74 12.35 1.38
C GLY A 190 -1.44 13.63 0.93
N ASN A 191 -1.65 13.79 -0.39
CA ASN A 191 -2.21 15.00 -1.00
C ASN A 191 -3.71 15.18 -0.78
N GLN A 192 -4.41 14.21 -0.17
CA GLN A 192 -5.87 14.23 0.01
C GLN A 192 -6.29 14.33 1.48
N VAL A 193 -5.34 14.38 2.41
CA VAL A 193 -5.62 14.36 3.86
C VAL A 193 -6.38 15.60 4.34
N ASP A 194 -6.25 16.75 3.67
CA ASP A 194 -6.83 18.03 4.08
C ASP A 194 -7.98 18.50 3.16
N ILE A 195 -8.50 17.63 2.27
CA ILE A 195 -9.57 17.96 1.29
C ILE A 195 -10.96 17.54 1.82
N GLN A 196 -11.13 17.34 3.12
CA GLN A 196 -12.45 17.09 3.73
C GLN A 196 -13.00 18.31 4.41
#